data_13c71d6cf3cb2ed3181e12a66c8d5e1e
#
_entry.id   13c71d6cf3cb2ed3181e12a66c8d5e1e
#
_cell.length_a   1.000
_cell.length_b   1.000
_cell.length_c   1.000
_cell.angle_alpha   90.00
_cell.angle_beta   90.00
_cell.angle_gamma   90.00
#
_symmetry.space_group_name_H-M   'P 1'
#
loop_
_entity.id
_entity.type
_entity.pdbx_description
1 polymer ?
#
loop_
_entity_poly.entity_id
_entity_poly.type
_entity_poly.pdbx_seq_one_letter_code
_entity_poly.pdbx_strand_id
1 'polypeptide(L)'
;MQKEATATSHKILFLNTLAFTACFAVWMINGVLVTYLVTNQYFDWGPIEIGWLMGIPVLTGSIFRLPAGMLTDKFGGKPIFVILLFICAVPMFLLSYANDFISFALCSFGFGLTGASFAIGIAFTSVWYPRKLQGTTLGIFGAGNAGAALTTLFAPTLLNTYTANGTNMEGWRMLPKVYAAMLVIMGIIFFLFAENKKPASSNKTWVKMLSPLKNIRVWRFGFYYFLVFGCFVAFSQWLVPYFVNVYYMPIVTAGIFAALFSFPSGVIRALGGWMSDKHGARKVMYWILGTSTLISFMLIVPKMDIYSPGKGIMAQRSGIVTRVSETEIDVEGKKYPLQVKPTTFENLDDQVLVFPTKEVWQESVVTEGQKVLKKELLAKGVTRIYFQANVWIFAVLVILLGSIWGIGKAAVYKHIPDYFPEEVGVVGGMVGVLGGLGGFFCPIIFGYLLEGTGLYTSCWMFMFILSFVCLVWMHR
;
A
#
# COMPACT_ATOMS: atom_id res chain seq x y z
N MET A 1 33.98 22.60 4.87
CA MET A 1 33.22 21.42 5.30
C MET A 1 33.27 21.36 6.83
N GLN A 2 32.11 21.17 7.46
CA GLN A 2 32.01 21.07 8.93
C GLN A 2 32.74 19.79 9.39
N LYS A 3 33.70 19.90 10.31
CA LYS A 3 34.49 18.76 10.79
C LYS A 3 33.69 17.88 11.78
N GLU A 4 32.74 18.47 12.51
CA GLU A 4 31.93 17.81 13.55
C GLU A 4 30.47 18.25 13.48
N ALA A 5 29.55 17.40 13.97
CA ALA A 5 28.16 17.74 14.13
C ALA A 5 27.98 18.67 15.35
N THR A 6 27.15 19.69 15.22
CA THR A 6 26.87 20.67 16.29
C THR A 6 25.47 20.44 16.85
N ALA A 7 25.16 21.05 18.02
CA ALA A 7 23.80 21.06 18.57
C ALA A 7 22.77 21.60 17.57
N THR A 8 23.14 22.65 16.81
CA THR A 8 22.30 23.16 15.71
C THR A 8 22.03 22.10 14.64
N SER A 9 23.05 21.30 14.26
CA SER A 9 22.86 20.22 13.27
C SER A 9 21.82 19.20 13.75
N HIS A 10 21.86 18.81 15.03
CA HIS A 10 20.89 17.87 15.61
C HIS A 10 19.48 18.46 15.69
N LYS A 11 19.35 19.74 16.09
CA LYS A 11 18.09 20.48 16.07
C LYS A 11 17.48 20.51 14.67
N ILE A 12 18.29 20.81 13.64
CA ILE A 12 17.83 20.86 12.26
C ILE A 12 17.42 19.45 11.77
N LEU A 13 18.18 18.41 12.09
CA LEU A 13 17.81 17.04 11.75
C LEU A 13 16.46 16.66 12.36
N PHE A 14 16.23 16.96 13.62
CA PHE A 14 14.96 16.71 14.30
C PHE A 14 13.80 17.43 13.62
N LEU A 15 13.92 18.74 13.40
CA LEU A 15 12.90 19.57 12.74
C LEU A 15 12.61 19.07 11.32
N ASN A 16 13.67 18.74 10.58
CA ASN A 16 13.57 18.24 9.22
C ASN A 16 12.85 16.89 9.15
N THR A 17 13.17 15.98 10.09
CA THR A 17 12.51 14.68 10.21
C THR A 17 11.04 14.86 10.58
N LEU A 18 10.72 15.73 11.53
CA LEU A 18 9.34 16.00 11.94
C LEU A 18 8.52 16.62 10.81
N ALA A 19 9.06 17.58 10.07
CA ALA A 19 8.40 18.20 8.92
C ALA A 19 8.17 17.15 7.80
N PHE A 20 9.15 16.29 7.55
CA PHE A 20 9.00 15.19 6.60
C PHE A 20 7.94 14.19 7.05
N THR A 21 7.86 13.87 8.35
CA THR A 21 6.82 12.98 8.90
C THR A 21 5.43 13.56 8.68
N ALA A 22 5.23 14.86 8.95
CA ALA A 22 3.97 15.55 8.71
C ALA A 22 3.59 15.55 7.21
N CYS A 23 4.55 15.88 6.33
CA CYS A 23 4.34 15.82 4.89
C CYS A 23 3.98 14.41 4.40
N PHE A 24 4.65 13.37 4.93
CA PHE A 24 4.40 11.99 4.53
C PHE A 24 3.05 11.48 5.05
N ALA A 25 2.62 11.93 6.23
CA ALA A 25 1.29 11.66 6.76
C ALA A 25 0.19 12.22 5.85
N VAL A 26 0.33 13.49 5.43
CA VAL A 26 -0.58 14.14 4.46
C VAL A 26 -0.58 13.39 3.13
N TRP A 27 0.59 13.00 2.64
CA TRP A 27 0.76 12.34 1.36
C TRP A 27 -0.02 11.02 1.25
N MET A 28 -0.21 10.32 2.37
CA MET A 28 -0.84 9.00 2.46
C MET A 28 -2.32 9.03 2.87
N ILE A 29 -2.92 10.22 3.06
CA ILE A 29 -4.28 10.37 3.61
C ILE A 29 -5.36 9.67 2.79
N ASN A 30 -5.21 9.67 1.45
CA ASN A 30 -6.23 9.13 0.54
C ASN A 30 -6.49 7.63 0.76
N GLY A 31 -5.48 6.86 1.16
CA GLY A 31 -5.65 5.45 1.46
C GLY A 31 -6.69 5.17 2.54
N VAL A 32 -6.78 6.02 3.54
CA VAL A 32 -7.77 5.91 4.63
C VAL A 32 -9.05 6.66 4.27
N LEU A 33 -8.93 7.93 3.85
CA LEU A 33 -10.07 8.81 3.63
C LEU A 33 -10.98 8.28 2.52
N VAL A 34 -10.43 7.93 1.35
CA VAL A 34 -11.20 7.40 0.22
C VAL A 34 -11.87 6.07 0.60
N THR A 35 -11.12 5.17 1.26
CA THR A 35 -11.68 3.90 1.74
C THR A 35 -12.86 4.12 2.69
N TYR A 36 -12.71 5.06 3.64
CA TYR A 36 -13.77 5.39 4.59
C TYR A 36 -15.03 5.88 3.88
N LEU A 37 -14.88 6.81 2.95
CA LEU A 37 -16.00 7.42 2.22
C LEU A 37 -16.74 6.42 1.32
N VAL A 38 -16.01 5.53 0.64
CA VAL A 38 -16.60 4.50 -0.22
C VAL A 38 -17.27 3.40 0.62
N THR A 39 -16.61 2.92 1.69
CA THR A 39 -17.18 1.89 2.56
C THR A 39 -18.49 2.34 3.22
N ASN A 40 -18.60 3.62 3.56
CA ASN A 40 -19.84 4.21 4.13
C ASN A 40 -20.80 4.75 3.05
N GLN A 41 -20.57 4.43 1.77
CA GLN A 41 -21.45 4.81 0.64
C GLN A 41 -21.69 6.32 0.51
N TYR A 42 -20.72 7.14 0.96
CA TYR A 42 -20.78 8.59 0.79
C TYR A 42 -20.49 9.00 -0.66
N PHE A 43 -19.53 8.31 -1.30
CA PHE A 43 -19.26 8.37 -2.73
C PHE A 43 -19.34 6.98 -3.34
N ASP A 44 -19.89 6.89 -4.55
CA ASP A 44 -20.00 5.67 -5.35
C ASP A 44 -18.80 5.59 -6.32
N TRP A 45 -17.58 5.43 -5.75
CA TRP A 45 -16.36 5.26 -6.52
C TRP A 45 -15.95 3.79 -6.57
N GLY A 46 -15.70 3.31 -7.79
CA GLY A 46 -15.20 1.97 -8.03
C GLY A 46 -13.71 1.79 -7.74
N PRO A 47 -13.19 0.57 -7.93
CA PRO A 47 -11.78 0.26 -7.70
C PRO A 47 -10.80 1.10 -8.53
N ILE A 48 -11.20 1.47 -9.75
CA ILE A 48 -10.38 2.30 -10.66
C ILE A 48 -10.23 3.71 -10.10
N GLU A 49 -11.35 4.35 -9.72
CA GLU A 49 -11.35 5.71 -9.16
C GLU A 49 -10.55 5.75 -7.84
N ILE A 50 -10.71 4.74 -6.99
CA ILE A 50 -9.92 4.58 -5.76
C ILE A 50 -8.43 4.53 -6.08
N GLY A 51 -8.04 3.73 -7.08
CA GLY A 51 -6.65 3.61 -7.54
C GLY A 51 -6.07 4.95 -8.01
N TRP A 52 -6.84 5.72 -8.80
CA TRP A 52 -6.44 7.05 -9.26
C TRP A 52 -6.28 8.04 -8.11
N LEU A 53 -7.25 8.10 -7.19
CA LEU A 53 -7.20 9.02 -6.03
C LEU A 53 -6.04 8.72 -5.10
N MET A 54 -5.64 7.46 -4.95
CA MET A 54 -4.44 7.07 -4.20
C MET A 54 -3.15 7.41 -4.95
N GLY A 55 -3.16 7.29 -6.29
CA GLY A 55 -1.99 7.50 -7.13
C GLY A 55 -1.66 8.99 -7.36
N ILE A 56 -2.66 9.83 -7.61
CA ILE A 56 -2.47 11.24 -8.01
C ILE A 56 -1.55 12.02 -7.07
N PRO A 57 -1.67 11.98 -5.73
CA PRO A 57 -0.74 12.68 -4.84
C PRO A 57 0.69 12.18 -5.03
N VAL A 58 0.85 10.89 -5.30
CA VAL A 58 2.17 10.28 -5.47
C VAL A 58 2.83 10.72 -6.76
N LEU A 59 2.07 10.88 -7.84
CA LEU A 59 2.57 11.44 -9.10
C LEU A 59 3.19 12.81 -8.89
N THR A 60 2.42 13.73 -8.30
CA THR A 60 2.86 15.10 -8.07
C THR A 60 4.10 15.13 -7.18
N GLY A 61 4.04 14.43 -6.04
CA GLY A 61 5.14 14.37 -5.10
C GLY A 61 6.41 13.78 -5.72
N SER A 62 6.30 12.82 -6.64
CA SER A 62 7.44 12.19 -7.29
C SER A 62 8.07 13.08 -8.33
N ILE A 63 7.30 13.68 -9.22
CA ILE A 63 7.81 14.57 -10.28
C ILE A 63 8.49 15.81 -9.68
N PHE A 64 7.87 16.42 -8.67
CA PHE A 64 8.38 17.64 -8.07
C PHE A 64 9.60 17.44 -7.15
N ARG A 65 10.03 16.20 -6.87
CA ARG A 65 11.30 15.95 -6.16
C ARG A 65 12.51 16.58 -6.82
N LEU A 66 12.57 16.50 -8.15
CA LEU A 66 13.71 17.03 -8.89
C LEU A 66 13.78 18.57 -8.81
N PRO A 67 12.74 19.35 -9.22
CA PRO A 67 12.76 20.79 -9.07
C PRO A 67 12.89 21.26 -7.61
N ALA A 68 12.24 20.61 -6.64
CA ALA A 68 12.35 20.96 -5.24
C ALA A 68 13.76 20.77 -4.68
N GLY A 69 14.45 19.68 -5.06
CA GLY A 69 15.85 19.45 -4.72
C GLY A 69 16.76 20.54 -5.28
N MET A 70 16.56 20.93 -6.53
CA MET A 70 17.34 21.99 -7.18
C MET A 70 17.10 23.37 -6.56
N LEU A 71 15.86 23.69 -6.21
CA LEU A 71 15.52 24.92 -5.49
C LEU A 71 16.19 24.93 -4.10
N THR A 72 16.24 23.76 -3.46
CA THR A 72 16.93 23.59 -2.17
C THR A 72 18.43 23.86 -2.27
N ASP A 73 19.07 23.36 -3.32
CA ASP A 73 20.48 23.62 -3.58
C ASP A 73 20.76 25.13 -3.84
N LYS A 74 19.84 25.82 -4.50
CA LYS A 74 19.98 27.24 -4.83
C LYS A 74 19.67 28.18 -3.65
N PHE A 75 18.58 27.92 -2.94
CA PHE A 75 18.04 28.84 -1.93
C PHE A 75 18.26 28.37 -0.48
N GLY A 76 18.66 27.11 -0.29
CA GLY A 76 18.74 26.43 1.00
C GLY A 76 17.43 25.74 1.37
N GLY A 77 17.48 24.83 2.35
CA GLY A 77 16.35 23.98 2.69
C GLY A 77 15.22 24.67 3.43
N LYS A 78 15.54 25.63 4.31
CA LYS A 78 14.53 26.31 5.13
C LYS A 78 13.43 26.99 4.30
N PRO A 79 13.72 27.93 3.37
CA PRO A 79 12.68 28.63 2.64
C PRO A 79 11.85 27.69 1.77
N ILE A 80 12.49 26.70 1.15
CA ILE A 80 11.79 25.76 0.25
C ILE A 80 10.85 24.85 1.04
N PHE A 81 11.28 24.38 2.22
CA PHE A 81 10.41 23.54 3.07
C PHE A 81 9.22 24.32 3.62
N VAL A 82 9.44 25.56 4.09
CA VAL A 82 8.37 26.45 4.59
C VAL A 82 7.34 26.73 3.50
N ILE A 83 7.80 27.11 2.30
CA ILE A 83 6.92 27.36 1.15
C ILE A 83 6.12 26.09 0.81
N LEU A 84 6.76 24.92 0.77
CA LEU A 84 6.08 23.66 0.51
C LEU A 84 4.96 23.39 1.50
N LEU A 85 5.23 23.54 2.81
CA LEU A 85 4.26 23.28 3.87
C LEU A 85 3.01 24.18 3.74
N PHE A 86 3.20 25.49 3.50
CA PHE A 86 2.09 26.43 3.34
C PHE A 86 1.33 26.23 2.02
N ILE A 87 2.04 26.02 0.90
CA ILE A 87 1.38 25.77 -0.39
C ILE A 87 0.52 24.50 -0.34
N CYS A 88 1.02 23.42 0.29
CA CYS A 88 0.27 22.17 0.39
C CYS A 88 -0.90 22.24 1.39
N ALA A 89 -0.85 23.12 2.37
CA ALA A 89 -1.95 23.31 3.32
C ALA A 89 -3.23 23.83 2.64
N VAL A 90 -3.10 24.64 1.57
CA VAL A 90 -4.25 25.19 0.85
C VAL A 90 -5.09 24.10 0.18
N PRO A 91 -4.56 23.29 -0.74
CA PRO A 91 -5.34 22.20 -1.36
C PRO A 91 -5.77 21.14 -0.33
N MET A 92 -5.00 20.92 0.74
CA MET A 92 -5.41 20.04 1.82
C MET A 92 -6.65 20.56 2.54
N PHE A 93 -6.72 21.88 2.81
CA PHE A 93 -7.90 22.51 3.38
C PHE A 93 -9.09 22.48 2.40
N LEU A 94 -8.84 22.79 1.11
CA LEU A 94 -9.87 22.80 0.07
C LEU A 94 -10.47 21.41 -0.17
N LEU A 95 -9.75 20.32 0.10
CA LEU A 95 -10.26 18.96 0.04
C LEU A 95 -11.52 18.79 0.91
N SER A 96 -11.64 19.54 2.01
CA SER A 96 -12.83 19.51 2.87
C SER A 96 -14.12 20.02 2.19
N TYR A 97 -14.01 20.63 1.03
CA TYR A 97 -15.13 21.14 0.23
C TYR A 97 -15.37 20.33 -1.05
N ALA A 98 -14.57 19.28 -1.28
CA ALA A 98 -14.73 18.43 -2.45
C ALA A 98 -16.06 17.63 -2.37
N ASN A 99 -16.82 17.61 -3.49
CA ASN A 99 -18.09 16.94 -3.59
C ASN A 99 -18.15 15.92 -4.75
N ASP A 100 -17.10 15.86 -5.55
CA ASP A 100 -17.00 14.99 -6.73
C ASP A 100 -15.58 14.51 -6.92
N PHE A 101 -15.41 13.53 -7.83
CA PHE A 101 -14.11 12.93 -8.15
C PHE A 101 -13.08 13.96 -8.63
N ILE A 102 -13.47 14.91 -9.48
CA ILE A 102 -12.56 15.87 -10.10
C ILE A 102 -12.02 16.85 -9.05
N SER A 103 -12.90 17.42 -8.21
CA SER A 103 -12.48 18.33 -7.13
C SER A 103 -11.57 17.63 -6.12
N PHE A 104 -11.89 16.38 -5.79
CA PHE A 104 -11.08 15.55 -4.90
C PHE A 104 -9.70 15.26 -5.52
N ALA A 105 -9.66 14.90 -6.82
CA ALA A 105 -8.44 14.64 -7.57
C ALA A 105 -7.54 15.88 -7.71
N LEU A 106 -8.13 17.05 -7.98
CA LEU A 106 -7.40 18.32 -8.07
C LEU A 106 -6.78 18.72 -6.73
N CYS A 107 -7.52 18.58 -5.64
CA CYS A 107 -6.98 18.80 -4.30
C CYS A 107 -5.85 17.80 -3.99
N SER A 108 -6.03 16.52 -4.37
CA SER A 108 -5.03 15.47 -4.19
C SER A 108 -3.76 15.74 -4.99
N PHE A 109 -3.88 16.24 -6.22
CA PHE A 109 -2.75 16.71 -7.01
C PHE A 109 -2.00 17.85 -6.31
N GLY A 110 -2.74 18.81 -5.73
CA GLY A 110 -2.15 19.95 -5.05
C GLY A 110 -1.39 19.57 -3.78
N PHE A 111 -2.02 18.88 -2.83
CA PHE A 111 -1.34 18.48 -1.59
C PHE A 111 -0.30 17.36 -1.83
N GLY A 112 -0.39 16.65 -2.94
CA GLY A 112 0.59 15.65 -3.36
C GLY A 112 2.02 16.19 -3.44
N LEU A 113 2.21 17.50 -3.65
CA LEU A 113 3.51 18.16 -3.58
C LEU A 113 4.26 17.88 -2.27
N THR A 114 3.57 17.53 -1.17
CA THR A 114 4.21 17.14 0.10
C THR A 114 5.21 16.01 -0.07
N GLY A 115 5.04 15.12 -1.08
CA GLY A 115 6.00 14.05 -1.41
C GLY A 115 7.37 14.57 -1.89
N ALA A 116 7.49 15.83 -2.33
CA ALA A 116 8.75 16.46 -2.66
C ALA A 116 9.61 16.80 -1.43
N SER A 117 9.01 16.83 -0.22
CA SER A 117 9.69 17.05 1.05
C SER A 117 10.88 16.11 1.28
N PHE A 118 10.83 14.90 0.73
CA PHE A 118 11.92 13.93 0.79
C PHE A 118 13.20 14.47 0.13
N ALA A 119 13.10 15.04 -1.07
CA ALA A 119 14.25 15.58 -1.78
C ALA A 119 14.81 16.84 -1.09
N ILE A 120 13.92 17.71 -0.62
CA ILE A 120 14.29 18.91 0.15
C ILE A 120 15.05 18.49 1.42
N GLY A 121 14.49 17.55 2.16
CA GLY A 121 15.05 17.14 3.43
C GLY A 121 16.39 16.41 3.31
N ILE A 122 16.57 15.56 2.28
CA ILE A 122 17.88 14.94 1.98
C ILE A 122 18.93 16.01 1.67
N ALA A 123 18.63 16.93 0.75
CA ALA A 123 19.55 17.99 0.37
C ALA A 123 19.89 18.88 1.57
N PHE A 124 18.90 19.27 2.35
CA PHE A 124 19.06 20.11 3.51
C PHE A 124 19.83 19.44 4.65
N THR A 125 19.53 18.19 4.99
CA THR A 125 20.25 17.43 6.01
C THR A 125 21.73 17.27 5.63
N SER A 126 22.03 17.00 4.36
CA SER A 126 23.39 16.73 3.91
C SER A 126 24.35 17.89 4.08
N VAL A 127 23.87 19.16 4.07
CA VAL A 127 24.74 20.34 4.27
C VAL A 127 25.07 20.61 5.74
N TRP A 128 24.35 20.00 6.67
CA TRP A 128 24.57 20.15 8.11
C TRP A 128 25.50 19.10 8.70
N TYR A 129 25.82 18.04 7.95
CA TYR A 129 26.62 16.91 8.45
C TYR A 129 27.82 16.59 7.57
N PRO A 130 28.98 16.20 8.17
CA PRO A 130 30.13 15.71 7.43
C PRO A 130 29.80 14.38 6.70
N ARG A 131 30.48 14.11 5.58
CA ARG A 131 30.23 12.93 4.76
C ARG A 131 30.22 11.61 5.55
N LYS A 132 31.06 11.48 6.57
CA LYS A 132 31.14 10.27 7.42
C LYS A 132 29.85 9.99 8.19
N LEU A 133 29.06 11.00 8.53
CA LEU A 133 27.82 10.88 9.30
C LEU A 133 26.55 10.96 8.43
N GLN A 134 26.67 11.27 7.14
CA GLN A 134 25.51 11.43 6.25
C GLN A 134 24.69 10.15 6.13
N GLY A 135 25.30 8.97 6.10
CA GLY A 135 24.55 7.70 6.05
C GLY A 135 23.58 7.56 7.23
N THR A 136 24.08 7.74 8.44
CA THR A 136 23.26 7.66 9.67
C THR A 136 22.20 8.77 9.73
N THR A 137 22.57 10.01 9.44
CA THR A 137 21.66 11.16 9.56
C THR A 137 20.56 11.15 8.50
N LEU A 138 20.88 10.74 7.27
CA LEU A 138 19.87 10.54 6.23
C LEU A 138 18.98 9.30 6.52
N GLY A 139 19.51 8.31 7.23
CA GLY A 139 18.73 7.20 7.77
C GLY A 139 17.70 7.68 8.81
N ILE A 140 18.12 8.53 9.77
CA ILE A 140 17.23 9.15 10.78
C ILE A 140 16.18 10.02 10.10
N PHE A 141 16.59 10.86 9.16
CA PHE A 141 15.63 11.66 8.37
C PHE A 141 14.63 10.77 7.63
N GLY A 142 15.11 9.66 7.04
CA GLY A 142 14.27 8.69 6.33
C GLY A 142 13.23 7.99 7.22
N ALA A 143 13.42 7.95 8.55
CA ALA A 143 12.44 7.43 9.49
C ALA A 143 11.14 8.25 9.48
N GLY A 144 11.13 9.48 8.96
CA GLY A 144 9.92 10.28 8.72
C GLY A 144 8.90 9.61 7.78
N ASN A 145 9.28 8.57 7.02
CA ASN A 145 8.32 7.69 6.32
C ASN A 145 7.28 7.05 7.28
N ALA A 146 7.54 7.01 8.58
CA ALA A 146 6.57 6.59 9.59
C ALA A 146 5.30 7.46 9.61
N GLY A 147 5.30 8.64 8.97
CA GLY A 147 4.09 9.44 8.75
C GLY A 147 2.96 8.66 8.07
N ALA A 148 3.26 7.70 7.17
CA ALA A 148 2.26 6.82 6.61
C ALA A 148 1.56 5.97 7.69
N ALA A 149 2.35 5.37 8.58
CA ALA A 149 1.82 4.58 9.69
C ALA A 149 1.00 5.42 10.66
N LEU A 150 1.41 6.67 10.92
CA LEU A 150 0.64 7.59 11.76
C LEU A 150 -0.73 7.88 11.15
N THR A 151 -0.80 8.13 9.84
CA THR A 151 -2.08 8.34 9.16
C THR A 151 -2.97 7.10 9.22
N THR A 152 -2.45 5.92 8.88
CA THR A 152 -3.26 4.69 8.90
C THR A 152 -3.70 4.28 10.30
N LEU A 153 -2.94 4.65 11.33
CA LEU A 153 -3.26 4.38 12.73
C LEU A 153 -4.31 5.35 13.29
N PHE A 154 -4.15 6.65 13.06
CA PHE A 154 -4.97 7.67 13.72
C PHE A 154 -6.14 8.17 12.89
N ALA A 155 -6.02 8.29 11.55
CA ALA A 155 -7.07 8.84 10.72
C ALA A 155 -8.40 8.05 10.77
N PRO A 156 -8.44 6.70 10.84
CA PRO A 156 -9.69 5.97 10.99
C PRO A 156 -10.44 6.31 12.27
N THR A 157 -9.72 6.42 13.39
CA THR A 157 -10.31 6.78 14.69
C THR A 157 -10.84 8.22 14.68
N LEU A 158 -10.09 9.15 14.09
CA LEU A 158 -10.54 10.54 13.93
C LEU A 158 -11.79 10.63 13.04
N LEU A 159 -11.83 9.88 11.93
CA LEU A 159 -13.01 9.82 11.06
C LEU A 159 -14.22 9.30 11.81
N ASN A 160 -14.10 8.18 12.52
CA ASN A 160 -15.20 7.64 13.33
C ASN A 160 -15.71 8.65 14.36
N THR A 161 -14.78 9.37 15.02
CA THR A 161 -15.15 10.40 16.01
C THR A 161 -15.88 11.56 15.36
N TYR A 162 -15.34 12.11 14.26
CA TYR A 162 -15.94 13.28 13.60
C TYR A 162 -17.27 12.96 12.91
N THR A 163 -17.44 11.75 12.40
CA THR A 163 -18.69 11.31 11.77
C THR A 163 -19.66 10.67 12.76
N ALA A 164 -19.36 10.68 14.07
CA ALA A 164 -20.15 10.02 15.09
C ALA A 164 -20.48 8.55 14.69
N ASN A 165 -19.44 7.79 14.30
CA ASN A 165 -19.53 6.41 13.80
C ASN A 165 -20.48 6.26 12.59
N GLY A 166 -20.45 7.22 11.66
CA GLY A 166 -21.21 7.18 10.41
C GLY A 166 -22.61 7.82 10.49
N THR A 167 -23.05 8.30 11.64
CA THR A 167 -24.37 8.98 11.77
C THR A 167 -24.37 10.39 11.21
N ASN A 168 -23.21 11.06 11.20
CA ASN A 168 -23.01 12.38 10.59
C ASN A 168 -21.87 12.31 9.57
N MET A 169 -22.14 11.85 8.37
CA MET A 169 -21.11 11.67 7.34
C MET A 169 -20.38 12.95 6.96
N GLU A 170 -21.02 14.12 7.01
CA GLU A 170 -20.36 15.42 6.74
C GLU A 170 -19.14 15.69 7.67
N GLY A 171 -19.09 15.03 8.81
CA GLY A 171 -17.97 15.13 9.76
C GLY A 171 -16.60 14.73 9.17
N TRP A 172 -16.56 13.94 8.10
CA TRP A 172 -15.32 13.57 7.42
C TRP A 172 -14.51 14.79 6.98
N ARG A 173 -15.17 15.90 6.67
CA ARG A 173 -14.57 17.16 6.23
C ARG A 173 -13.64 17.80 7.28
N MET A 174 -13.75 17.36 8.53
CA MET A 174 -12.85 17.82 9.60
C MET A 174 -11.45 17.23 9.46
N LEU A 175 -11.29 16.01 8.93
CA LEU A 175 -9.98 15.37 8.80
C LEU A 175 -9.02 16.17 7.89
N PRO A 176 -9.39 16.56 6.66
CA PRO A 176 -8.55 17.42 5.83
C PRO A 176 -8.18 18.76 6.50
N LYS A 177 -9.10 19.37 7.26
CA LYS A 177 -8.84 20.63 7.99
C LYS A 177 -7.78 20.44 9.06
N VAL A 178 -7.83 19.33 9.81
CA VAL A 178 -6.83 19.01 10.83
C VAL A 178 -5.46 18.78 10.19
N TYR A 179 -5.40 18.07 9.05
CA TYR A 179 -4.14 17.84 8.33
C TYR A 179 -3.59 19.14 7.72
N ALA A 180 -4.45 20.01 7.24
CA ALA A 180 -4.06 21.34 6.78
C ALA A 180 -3.50 22.20 7.94
N ALA A 181 -4.16 22.19 9.09
CA ALA A 181 -3.68 22.88 10.29
C ALA A 181 -2.33 22.33 10.76
N MET A 182 -2.12 20.99 10.71
CA MET A 182 -0.83 20.35 11.02
C MET A 182 0.27 20.88 10.10
N LEU A 183 0.03 21.02 8.79
CA LEU A 183 1.01 21.57 7.86
C LEU A 183 1.33 23.04 8.17
N VAL A 184 0.32 23.86 8.48
CA VAL A 184 0.50 25.27 8.85
C VAL A 184 1.31 25.40 10.14
N ILE A 185 0.95 24.68 11.18
CA ILE A 185 1.66 24.66 12.47
C ILE A 185 3.12 24.22 12.26
N MET A 186 3.33 23.15 11.49
CA MET A 186 4.68 22.67 11.18
C MET A 186 5.47 23.72 10.37
N GLY A 187 4.82 24.42 9.44
CA GLY A 187 5.41 25.51 8.66
C GLY A 187 5.87 26.65 9.55
N ILE A 188 5.05 27.07 10.51
CA ILE A 188 5.38 28.11 11.50
C ILE A 188 6.57 27.65 12.38
N ILE A 189 6.51 26.43 12.93
CA ILE A 189 7.60 25.86 13.74
C ILE A 189 8.90 25.83 12.94
N PHE A 190 8.84 25.36 11.69
CA PHE A 190 10.02 25.27 10.83
C PHE A 190 10.57 26.67 10.48
N PHE A 191 9.68 27.64 10.22
CA PHE A 191 10.06 29.04 9.96
C PHE A 191 10.75 29.66 11.14
N LEU A 192 10.26 29.48 12.35
CA LEU A 192 10.78 30.10 13.56
C LEU A 192 12.10 29.46 14.04
N PHE A 193 12.17 28.12 14.01
CA PHE A 193 13.25 27.39 14.70
C PHE A 193 14.32 26.82 13.77
N ALA A 194 14.08 26.68 12.46
CA ALA A 194 15.10 26.20 11.55
C ALA A 194 16.04 27.30 11.12
N GLU A 195 17.31 26.98 10.96
CA GLU A 195 18.33 27.86 10.40
C GLU A 195 18.59 27.47 8.93
N ASN A 196 18.79 28.47 8.06
CA ASN A 196 19.07 28.19 6.66
C ASN A 196 20.57 28.02 6.42
N LYS A 197 20.89 26.99 5.62
CA LYS A 197 22.26 26.76 5.15
C LYS A 197 22.21 26.33 3.68
N LYS A 198 23.01 26.98 2.85
CA LYS A 198 23.12 26.68 1.43
C LYS A 198 24.31 25.74 1.19
N PRO A 199 24.20 24.78 0.26
CA PRO A 199 25.37 24.03 -0.21
C PRO A 199 26.34 24.96 -0.94
N ALA A 200 27.63 24.61 -0.94
CA ALA A 200 28.61 25.27 -1.80
C ALA A 200 28.15 25.08 -3.26
N SER A 201 27.98 26.20 -3.99
CA SER A 201 27.28 26.26 -5.27
C SER A 201 27.62 25.14 -6.24
N SER A 202 26.61 24.44 -6.74
CA SER A 202 26.73 23.59 -7.92
C SER A 202 26.13 24.35 -9.12
N ASN A 203 26.98 24.87 -10.01
CA ASN A 203 26.57 25.47 -11.29
C ASN A 203 26.20 24.39 -12.32
N LYS A 204 25.41 23.38 -11.93
CA LYS A 204 24.97 22.34 -12.86
C LYS A 204 23.77 22.79 -13.67
N THR A 205 23.91 22.81 -14.98
CA THR A 205 22.80 23.09 -15.92
C THR A 205 21.81 21.94 -15.92
N TRP A 206 20.51 22.23 -16.08
CA TRP A 206 19.42 21.22 -16.13
C TRP A 206 19.71 20.07 -17.10
N VAL A 207 20.26 20.38 -18.29
CA VAL A 207 20.60 19.39 -19.33
C VAL A 207 21.69 18.42 -18.85
N LYS A 208 22.70 18.90 -18.13
CA LYS A 208 23.75 18.03 -17.55
C LYS A 208 23.21 17.15 -16.45
N MET A 209 22.17 17.58 -15.72
CA MET A 209 21.54 16.77 -14.68
C MET A 209 20.71 15.62 -15.22
N LEU A 210 20.26 15.68 -16.49
CA LEU A 210 19.50 14.59 -17.12
C LEU A 210 20.38 13.59 -17.87
N SER A 211 21.69 13.87 -18.04
CA SER A 211 22.60 13.00 -18.80
C SER A 211 22.68 11.55 -18.27
N PRO A 212 22.60 11.26 -16.95
CA PRO A 212 22.67 9.87 -16.45
C PRO A 212 21.47 9.01 -16.90
N LEU A 213 20.35 9.59 -17.31
CA LEU A 213 19.20 8.83 -17.85
C LEU A 213 19.54 8.05 -19.13
N LYS A 214 20.64 8.39 -19.81
CA LYS A 214 21.13 7.60 -20.96
C LYS A 214 21.75 6.27 -20.51
N ASN A 215 22.10 6.10 -19.23
CA ASN A 215 22.73 4.89 -18.71
C ASN A 215 21.66 3.90 -18.22
N ILE A 216 21.65 2.69 -18.78
CA ILE A 216 20.70 1.62 -18.44
C ILE A 216 20.73 1.25 -16.94
N ARG A 217 21.85 1.46 -16.25
CA ARG A 217 21.95 1.17 -14.81
C ARG A 217 21.07 2.09 -13.98
N VAL A 218 20.86 3.35 -14.40
CA VAL A 218 19.96 4.29 -13.72
C VAL A 218 18.52 3.77 -13.77
N TRP A 219 18.08 3.29 -14.94
CA TRP A 219 16.76 2.67 -15.10
C TRP A 219 16.62 1.39 -14.29
N ARG A 220 17.67 0.59 -14.24
CA ARG A 220 17.72 -0.64 -13.44
C ARG A 220 17.55 -0.31 -11.94
N PHE A 221 18.31 0.62 -11.41
CA PHE A 221 18.17 1.06 -10.01
C PHE A 221 16.83 1.73 -9.75
N GLY A 222 16.34 2.53 -10.70
CA GLY A 222 15.00 3.12 -10.66
C GLY A 222 13.92 2.06 -10.58
N PHE A 223 14.02 0.97 -11.34
CA PHE A 223 13.06 -0.12 -11.36
C PHE A 223 13.10 -0.96 -10.06
N TYR A 224 14.28 -1.19 -9.49
CA TYR A 224 14.38 -1.80 -8.17
C TYR A 224 13.78 -0.90 -7.09
N TYR A 225 13.98 0.41 -7.20
CA TYR A 225 13.40 1.36 -6.26
C TYR A 225 11.89 1.53 -6.46
N PHE A 226 11.40 1.37 -7.68
CA PHE A 226 9.99 1.25 -8.00
C PHE A 226 9.34 0.11 -7.20
N LEU A 227 9.99 -1.06 -7.13
CA LEU A 227 9.52 -2.18 -6.33
C LEU A 227 9.57 -1.87 -4.83
N VAL A 228 10.76 -1.61 -4.27
CA VAL A 228 10.93 -1.56 -2.81
C VAL A 228 10.41 -0.28 -2.16
N PHE A 229 10.27 0.82 -2.90
CA PHE A 229 9.72 2.09 -2.40
C PHE A 229 8.36 2.40 -3.02
N GLY A 230 8.21 2.33 -4.33
CA GLY A 230 6.96 2.66 -4.99
C GLY A 230 5.83 1.71 -4.60
N CYS A 231 6.06 0.40 -4.69
CA CYS A 231 5.06 -0.57 -4.25
C CYS A 231 4.80 -0.51 -2.74
N PHE A 232 5.82 -0.19 -1.93
CA PHE A 232 5.62 0.09 -0.51
C PHE A 232 4.62 1.25 -0.29
N VAL A 233 4.78 2.36 -1.02
CA VAL A 233 3.87 3.52 -0.96
C VAL A 233 2.47 3.12 -1.40
N ALA A 234 2.35 2.34 -2.48
CA ALA A 234 1.09 1.83 -2.97
C ALA A 234 0.38 0.95 -1.93
N PHE A 235 1.08 -0.04 -1.37
CA PHE A 235 0.50 -0.93 -0.35
C PHE A 235 0.23 -0.24 0.98
N SER A 236 1.00 0.77 1.37
CA SER A 236 0.68 1.58 2.57
C SER A 236 -0.71 2.22 2.49
N GLN A 237 -1.25 2.42 1.29
CA GLN A 237 -2.60 2.91 1.07
C GLN A 237 -3.58 1.78 0.74
N TRP A 238 -3.19 0.83 -0.12
CA TRP A 238 -4.07 -0.25 -0.63
C TRP A 238 -4.41 -1.31 0.41
N LEU A 239 -3.58 -1.50 1.44
CA LEU A 239 -3.85 -2.49 2.49
C LEU A 239 -5.07 -2.14 3.34
N VAL A 240 -5.42 -0.86 3.51
CA VAL A 240 -6.62 -0.47 4.26
C VAL A 240 -7.89 -1.01 3.56
N PRO A 241 -8.18 -0.67 2.28
CA PRO A 241 -9.33 -1.26 1.59
C PRO A 241 -9.21 -2.78 1.43
N TYR A 242 -8.00 -3.32 1.31
CA TYR A 242 -7.79 -4.77 1.24
C TYR A 242 -8.30 -5.47 2.50
N PHE A 243 -7.88 -5.06 3.70
CA PHE A 243 -8.33 -5.65 4.96
C PHE A 243 -9.84 -5.43 5.20
N VAL A 244 -10.37 -4.26 4.82
CA VAL A 244 -11.80 -3.98 4.96
C VAL A 244 -12.63 -4.89 4.07
N ASN A 245 -12.28 -5.05 2.79
CA ASN A 245 -13.11 -5.76 1.82
C ASN A 245 -12.87 -7.27 1.75
N VAL A 246 -11.65 -7.74 2.06
CA VAL A 246 -11.31 -9.17 2.01
C VAL A 246 -11.59 -9.86 3.34
N TYR A 247 -11.26 -9.19 4.46
CA TYR A 247 -11.38 -9.76 5.80
C TYR A 247 -12.51 -9.14 6.63
N TYR A 248 -13.29 -8.23 6.02
CA TYR A 248 -14.42 -7.54 6.68
C TYR A 248 -14.05 -6.84 7.99
N MET A 249 -12.78 -6.38 8.08
CA MET A 249 -12.31 -5.70 9.28
C MET A 249 -12.89 -4.31 9.42
N PRO A 250 -13.20 -3.87 10.66
CA PRO A 250 -13.45 -2.47 10.93
C PRO A 250 -12.25 -1.62 10.47
N ILE A 251 -12.52 -0.44 9.92
CA ILE A 251 -11.48 0.40 9.30
C ILE A 251 -10.35 0.77 10.28
N VAL A 252 -10.65 0.88 11.57
CA VAL A 252 -9.65 1.13 12.63
C VAL A 252 -8.66 -0.05 12.72
N THR A 253 -9.19 -1.27 12.75
CA THR A 253 -8.37 -2.50 12.78
C THR A 253 -7.54 -2.64 11.50
N ALA A 254 -8.16 -2.42 10.34
CA ALA A 254 -7.47 -2.42 9.04
C ALA A 254 -6.33 -1.39 9.00
N GLY A 255 -6.56 -0.20 9.58
CA GLY A 255 -5.55 0.85 9.71
C GLY A 255 -4.37 0.43 10.60
N ILE A 256 -4.62 -0.30 11.69
CA ILE A 256 -3.56 -0.86 12.56
C ILE A 256 -2.69 -1.85 11.77
N PHE A 257 -3.29 -2.79 11.02
CA PHE A 257 -2.54 -3.75 10.20
C PHE A 257 -1.74 -3.06 9.10
N ALA A 258 -2.29 -2.04 8.45
CA ALA A 258 -1.57 -1.24 7.47
C ALA A 258 -0.41 -0.42 8.11
N ALA A 259 -0.60 0.05 9.36
CA ALA A 259 0.46 0.70 10.11
C ALA A 259 1.60 -0.27 10.47
N LEU A 260 1.27 -1.51 10.85
CA LEU A 260 2.24 -2.57 11.14
C LEU A 260 3.07 -2.96 9.89
N PHE A 261 2.54 -2.82 8.69
CA PHE A 261 3.31 -2.94 7.45
C PHE A 261 4.25 -1.75 7.24
N SER A 262 3.74 -0.53 7.47
CA SER A 262 4.41 0.71 7.09
C SER A 262 5.50 1.13 8.08
N PHE A 263 5.26 1.00 9.38
CA PHE A 263 6.14 1.47 10.45
C PHE A 263 7.50 0.76 10.48
N PRO A 264 7.57 -0.58 10.49
CA PRO A 264 8.84 -1.30 10.47
C PRO A 264 9.68 -0.93 9.24
N SER A 265 9.03 -0.79 8.09
CA SER A 265 9.68 -0.41 6.83
C SER A 265 10.39 0.96 6.88
N GLY A 266 9.87 1.88 7.67
CA GLY A 266 10.50 3.18 7.90
C GLY A 266 11.76 3.07 8.75
N VAL A 267 11.67 2.34 9.86
CA VAL A 267 12.73 2.25 10.89
C VAL A 267 13.88 1.32 10.46
N ILE A 268 13.56 0.17 9.87
CA ILE A 268 14.53 -0.89 9.53
C ILE A 268 15.49 -0.49 8.39
N ARG A 269 15.26 0.65 7.74
CA ARG A 269 16.11 1.18 6.67
C ARG A 269 17.58 1.32 7.07
N ALA A 270 17.85 1.69 8.32
CA ALA A 270 19.20 1.78 8.86
C ALA A 270 19.92 0.42 8.83
N LEU A 271 19.21 -0.67 9.17
CA LEU A 271 19.73 -2.03 9.08
C LEU A 271 20.09 -2.39 7.63
N GLY A 272 19.31 -1.96 6.66
CA GLY A 272 19.57 -2.17 5.24
C GLY A 272 20.88 -1.53 4.77
N GLY A 273 21.18 -0.34 5.27
CA GLY A 273 22.47 0.33 5.05
C GLY A 273 23.64 -0.51 5.61
N TRP A 274 23.56 -0.90 6.87
CA TRP A 274 24.57 -1.73 7.53
C TRP A 274 24.77 -3.08 6.82
N MET A 275 23.69 -3.78 6.47
CA MET A 275 23.79 -5.04 5.73
C MET A 275 24.46 -4.86 4.37
N SER A 276 24.14 -3.77 3.67
CA SER A 276 24.74 -3.46 2.36
C SER A 276 26.22 -3.11 2.46
N ASP A 277 26.64 -2.44 3.55
CA ASP A 277 28.05 -2.17 3.83
C ASP A 277 28.82 -3.46 4.15
N LYS A 278 28.23 -4.39 4.90
CA LYS A 278 28.88 -5.63 5.34
C LYS A 278 28.92 -6.71 4.26
N HIS A 279 27.83 -6.87 3.50
CA HIS A 279 27.67 -8.01 2.56
C HIS A 279 27.71 -7.58 1.09
N GLY A 280 27.74 -6.28 0.82
CA GLY A 280 27.64 -5.71 -0.52
C GLY A 280 26.19 -5.53 -0.97
N ALA A 281 25.89 -4.36 -1.55
CA ALA A 281 24.54 -3.96 -1.95
C ALA A 281 23.88 -4.96 -2.91
N ARG A 282 24.63 -5.51 -3.88
CA ARG A 282 24.10 -6.48 -4.86
C ARG A 282 23.63 -7.78 -4.19
N LYS A 283 24.40 -8.32 -3.26
CA LYS A 283 24.02 -9.56 -2.54
C LYS A 283 22.79 -9.37 -1.68
N VAL A 284 22.71 -8.23 -0.98
CA VAL A 284 21.54 -7.86 -0.18
C VAL A 284 20.31 -7.73 -1.07
N MET A 285 20.43 -7.10 -2.25
CA MET A 285 19.30 -6.99 -3.20
C MET A 285 18.84 -8.35 -3.73
N TYR A 286 19.73 -9.34 -3.94
CA TYR A 286 19.30 -10.70 -4.28
C TYR A 286 18.42 -11.31 -3.20
N TRP A 287 18.80 -11.16 -1.92
CA TRP A 287 17.97 -11.65 -0.81
C TRP A 287 16.59 -10.97 -0.81
N ILE A 288 16.58 -9.64 -0.98
CA ILE A 288 15.33 -8.86 -0.97
C ILE A 288 14.42 -9.25 -2.13
N LEU A 289 14.94 -9.31 -3.34
CA LEU A 289 14.16 -9.65 -4.53
C LEU A 289 13.67 -11.10 -4.49
N GLY A 290 14.53 -12.03 -4.05
CA GLY A 290 14.18 -13.44 -3.90
C GLY A 290 13.10 -13.67 -2.85
N THR A 291 13.25 -13.09 -1.66
CA THR A 291 12.24 -13.19 -0.60
C THR A 291 10.96 -12.45 -0.95
N SER A 292 11.03 -11.29 -1.62
CA SER A 292 9.84 -10.57 -2.13
C SER A 292 9.07 -11.44 -3.13
N THR A 293 9.76 -12.11 -4.04
CA THR A 293 9.14 -13.02 -5.02
C THR A 293 8.43 -14.17 -4.31
N LEU A 294 9.11 -14.82 -3.34
CA LEU A 294 8.53 -15.93 -2.58
C LEU A 294 7.30 -15.49 -1.77
N ILE A 295 7.42 -14.40 -1.00
CA ILE A 295 6.31 -13.91 -0.17
C ILE A 295 5.14 -13.47 -1.04
N SER A 296 5.40 -12.73 -2.14
CA SER A 296 4.33 -12.31 -3.05
C SER A 296 3.62 -13.52 -3.67
N PHE A 297 4.34 -14.59 -4.01
CA PHE A 297 3.74 -15.84 -4.47
C PHE A 297 2.82 -16.47 -3.41
N MET A 298 3.26 -16.52 -2.15
CA MET A 298 2.44 -17.05 -1.05
C MET A 298 1.17 -16.22 -0.80
N LEU A 299 1.21 -14.91 -1.07
CA LEU A 299 0.08 -14.00 -0.90
C LEU A 299 -0.96 -14.06 -2.04
N ILE A 300 -0.67 -14.79 -3.15
CA ILE A 300 -1.59 -14.89 -4.29
C ILE A 300 -2.86 -15.67 -3.95
N VAL A 301 -2.83 -16.54 -2.94
CA VAL A 301 -3.94 -17.44 -2.62
C VAL A 301 -5.24 -16.65 -2.39
N PRO A 302 -6.25 -16.78 -3.27
CA PRO A 302 -7.47 -16.00 -3.19
C PRO A 302 -8.46 -16.60 -2.18
N LYS A 303 -9.43 -15.76 -1.75
CA LYS A 303 -10.67 -16.27 -1.19
C LYS A 303 -11.40 -17.03 -2.29
N MET A 304 -11.78 -18.30 -2.02
CA MET A 304 -12.51 -19.14 -2.94
C MET A 304 -13.77 -19.66 -2.30
N ASP A 305 -14.89 -19.52 -3.00
CA ASP A 305 -16.17 -20.15 -2.66
C ASP A 305 -16.74 -20.73 -3.95
N ILE A 306 -16.34 -21.98 -4.23
CA ILE A 306 -16.63 -22.65 -5.50
C ILE A 306 -17.72 -23.66 -5.29
N TYR A 307 -18.79 -23.56 -6.07
CA TYR A 307 -19.87 -24.53 -6.15
C TYR A 307 -19.70 -25.37 -7.40
N SER A 308 -19.70 -26.68 -7.23
CA SER A 308 -19.54 -27.64 -8.31
C SER A 308 -20.62 -28.72 -8.20
N PRO A 309 -21.08 -29.32 -9.32
CA PRO A 309 -21.97 -30.49 -9.26
C PRO A 309 -21.34 -31.60 -8.43
N GLY A 310 -22.11 -32.13 -7.48
CA GLY A 310 -21.74 -33.28 -6.66
C GLY A 310 -22.47 -34.54 -7.10
N LYS A 311 -22.32 -35.62 -6.32
CA LYS A 311 -23.00 -36.89 -6.57
C LYS A 311 -24.50 -36.74 -6.28
N GLY A 312 -25.33 -36.79 -7.32
CA GLY A 312 -26.78 -36.78 -7.22
C GLY A 312 -27.32 -38.16 -6.82
N ILE A 313 -28.60 -38.21 -6.49
CA ILE A 313 -29.36 -39.41 -6.16
C ILE A 313 -30.35 -39.67 -7.28
N MET A 314 -30.31 -40.91 -7.83
CA MET A 314 -31.22 -41.36 -8.89
C MET A 314 -32.21 -42.37 -8.36
N ALA A 315 -33.41 -42.36 -8.89
CA ALA A 315 -34.44 -43.37 -8.61
C ALA A 315 -33.98 -44.76 -9.04
N GLN A 316 -34.00 -45.71 -8.12
CA GLN A 316 -33.67 -47.14 -8.44
C GLN A 316 -34.85 -47.89 -9.06
N ARG A 317 -36.07 -47.37 -8.92
CA ARG A 317 -37.31 -47.86 -9.50
C ARG A 317 -38.22 -46.73 -9.94
N SER A 318 -39.14 -46.99 -10.85
CA SER A 318 -40.21 -46.08 -11.20
C SER A 318 -41.29 -46.08 -10.09
N GLY A 319 -41.93 -44.96 -9.82
CA GLY A 319 -43.00 -44.84 -8.81
C GLY A 319 -43.43 -43.39 -8.63
N ILE A 320 -44.27 -43.15 -7.62
CA ILE A 320 -44.71 -41.81 -7.25
C ILE A 320 -43.95 -41.36 -6.01
N VAL A 321 -43.50 -40.14 -6.01
CA VAL A 321 -42.83 -39.54 -4.84
C VAL A 321 -43.88 -39.29 -3.77
N THR A 322 -43.78 -40.00 -2.66
CA THR A 322 -44.76 -39.97 -1.56
C THR A 322 -44.41 -38.93 -0.52
N ARG A 323 -43.11 -38.58 -0.37
CA ARG A 323 -42.63 -37.60 0.62
C ARG A 323 -41.31 -37.01 0.19
N VAL A 324 -41.15 -35.72 0.38
CA VAL A 324 -39.89 -34.98 0.23
C VAL A 324 -39.59 -34.27 1.52
N SER A 325 -38.44 -34.58 2.13
CA SER A 325 -37.95 -33.87 3.32
C SER A 325 -36.47 -33.44 3.09
N GLU A 326 -35.93 -32.64 4.00
CA GLU A 326 -34.52 -32.21 3.95
C GLU A 326 -33.55 -33.40 4.10
N THR A 327 -33.99 -34.49 4.74
CA THR A 327 -33.16 -35.66 5.05
C THR A 327 -33.40 -36.88 4.16
N GLU A 328 -34.57 -36.98 3.55
CA GLU A 328 -34.93 -38.16 2.72
C GLU A 328 -36.01 -37.85 1.67
N ILE A 329 -35.97 -38.58 0.56
CA ILE A 329 -37.04 -38.66 -0.44
C ILE A 329 -37.60 -40.05 -0.39
N ASP A 330 -38.94 -40.19 -0.30
CA ASP A 330 -39.63 -41.48 -0.33
C ASP A 330 -40.34 -41.65 -1.71
N VAL A 331 -40.10 -42.78 -2.35
CA VAL A 331 -40.77 -43.17 -3.60
C VAL A 331 -41.46 -44.50 -3.36
N GLU A 332 -42.77 -44.46 -3.11
CA GLU A 332 -43.60 -45.63 -2.83
C GLU A 332 -43.00 -46.55 -1.74
N GLY A 333 -42.60 -45.98 -0.60
CA GLY A 333 -42.04 -46.71 0.55
C GLY A 333 -40.54 -47.04 0.43
N LYS A 334 -39.86 -46.64 -0.64
CA LYS A 334 -38.41 -46.70 -0.71
C LYS A 334 -37.77 -45.36 -0.40
N LYS A 335 -37.01 -45.34 0.70
CA LYS A 335 -36.34 -44.16 1.20
C LYS A 335 -34.97 -43.93 0.52
N TYR A 336 -34.73 -42.71 0.10
CA TYR A 336 -33.48 -42.23 -0.46
C TYR A 336 -32.92 -41.17 0.46
N PRO A 337 -31.92 -41.51 1.32
CA PRO A 337 -31.38 -40.52 2.30
C PRO A 337 -30.62 -39.41 1.57
N LEU A 338 -30.84 -38.19 2.00
CA LEU A 338 -30.14 -37.00 1.55
C LEU A 338 -29.09 -36.57 2.57
N GLN A 339 -27.94 -36.12 2.07
CA GLN A 339 -26.98 -35.38 2.91
C GLN A 339 -27.51 -33.96 3.04
N VAL A 340 -27.78 -33.56 4.28
CA VAL A 340 -28.32 -32.25 4.60
C VAL A 340 -27.22 -31.16 4.45
N LYS A 341 -27.62 -30.01 3.99
CA LYS A 341 -26.75 -28.83 3.94
C LYS A 341 -26.24 -28.53 5.35
N PRO A 342 -24.90 -28.46 5.58
CA PRO A 342 -24.37 -28.14 6.89
C PRO A 342 -24.83 -26.77 7.36
N THR A 343 -25.26 -26.64 8.61
CA THR A 343 -25.72 -25.39 9.24
C THR A 343 -24.55 -24.50 9.69
N THR A 344 -23.32 -24.98 9.59
CA THR A 344 -22.09 -24.34 10.08
C THR A 344 -21.57 -23.19 9.21
N PHE A 345 -22.34 -22.74 8.21
CA PHE A 345 -21.89 -21.74 7.24
C PHE A 345 -21.70 -20.32 7.78
N GLU A 346 -22.34 -19.97 8.87
CA GLU A 346 -22.32 -18.60 9.40
C GLU A 346 -21.02 -18.24 10.12
N ASN A 347 -20.16 -19.23 10.48
CA ASN A 347 -18.95 -19.03 11.27
C ASN A 347 -17.64 -19.49 10.59
N LEU A 348 -17.63 -19.78 9.28
CA LEU A 348 -16.41 -20.19 8.58
C LEU A 348 -15.39 -19.03 8.49
N ASP A 349 -15.86 -17.79 8.46
CA ASP A 349 -14.99 -16.61 8.41
C ASP A 349 -14.21 -16.40 9.72
N ASP A 350 -14.68 -16.98 10.86
CA ASP A 350 -14.02 -16.93 12.16
C ASP A 350 -13.05 -18.10 12.39
N GLN A 351 -13.04 -19.10 11.52
CA GLN A 351 -12.17 -20.27 11.67
C GLN A 351 -10.78 -20.04 11.07
N VAL A 352 -9.75 -20.56 11.72
CA VAL A 352 -8.38 -20.57 11.22
C VAL A 352 -8.27 -21.66 10.14
N LEU A 353 -8.55 -21.31 8.88
CA LEU A 353 -8.42 -22.22 7.76
C LEU A 353 -6.97 -22.19 7.24
N VAL A 354 -6.35 -23.36 7.21
CA VAL A 354 -5.02 -23.58 6.61
C VAL A 354 -5.14 -24.26 5.25
N PHE A 355 -6.18 -25.08 5.09
CA PHE A 355 -6.49 -25.83 3.86
C PHE A 355 -7.93 -25.59 3.44
N PRO A 356 -8.25 -25.79 2.14
CA PRO A 356 -9.62 -25.73 1.64
C PRO A 356 -10.54 -26.71 2.38
N THR A 357 -11.73 -26.24 2.74
CA THR A 357 -12.78 -27.09 3.32
C THR A 357 -13.73 -27.51 2.22
N LYS A 358 -14.05 -28.80 2.15
CA LYS A 358 -14.99 -29.39 1.20
C LYS A 358 -16.25 -29.81 1.92
N GLU A 359 -17.39 -29.36 1.44
CA GLU A 359 -18.71 -29.72 1.91
C GLU A 359 -19.53 -30.29 0.76
N VAL A 360 -20.36 -31.27 1.07
CA VAL A 360 -21.20 -31.96 0.06
C VAL A 360 -22.58 -32.17 0.63
N TRP A 361 -23.60 -31.84 -0.15
CA TRP A 361 -24.99 -32.10 0.21
C TRP A 361 -25.82 -32.39 -1.04
N GLN A 362 -27.08 -32.83 -0.85
CA GLN A 362 -28.04 -33.02 -1.95
C GLN A 362 -29.24 -32.10 -1.76
N GLU A 363 -29.75 -31.57 -2.87
CA GLU A 363 -30.97 -30.76 -2.95
C GLU A 363 -32.00 -31.52 -3.82
N SER A 364 -33.19 -31.73 -3.27
CA SER A 364 -34.29 -32.35 -4.01
C SER A 364 -34.60 -31.57 -5.28
N VAL A 365 -34.80 -32.27 -6.39
CA VAL A 365 -35.27 -31.71 -7.67
C VAL A 365 -36.67 -32.23 -8.03
N VAL A 366 -37.25 -33.08 -7.19
CA VAL A 366 -38.61 -33.64 -7.35
C VAL A 366 -39.51 -33.10 -6.25
N THR A 367 -40.83 -33.12 -6.54
CA THR A 367 -41.90 -32.67 -5.63
C THR A 367 -42.77 -33.86 -5.23
N GLU A 368 -43.48 -33.77 -4.10
CA GLU A 368 -44.44 -34.78 -3.68
C GLU A 368 -45.53 -34.91 -4.73
N GLY A 369 -45.93 -36.18 -4.99
CA GLY A 369 -46.92 -36.51 -6.03
C GLY A 369 -46.31 -36.66 -7.44
N GLN A 370 -45.06 -36.31 -7.67
CA GLN A 370 -44.42 -36.42 -8.97
C GLN A 370 -44.19 -37.89 -9.32
N LYS A 371 -44.50 -38.28 -10.54
CA LYS A 371 -44.17 -39.60 -11.07
C LYS A 371 -42.74 -39.60 -11.61
N VAL A 372 -41.91 -40.49 -11.12
CA VAL A 372 -40.49 -40.63 -11.52
C VAL A 372 -40.22 -41.95 -12.18
N LEU A 373 -39.33 -41.96 -13.16
CA LEU A 373 -38.88 -43.17 -13.85
C LEU A 373 -37.60 -43.72 -13.21
N LYS A 374 -37.34 -45.01 -13.43
CA LYS A 374 -36.05 -45.59 -13.02
C LYS A 374 -34.88 -44.86 -13.65
N LYS A 375 -33.86 -44.51 -12.88
CA LYS A 375 -32.69 -43.67 -13.23
C LYS A 375 -33.01 -42.18 -13.43
N GLU A 376 -34.19 -41.71 -13.08
CA GLU A 376 -34.47 -40.30 -13.03
C GLU A 376 -33.81 -39.64 -11.81
N LEU A 377 -33.36 -38.38 -11.93
CA LEU A 377 -32.69 -37.67 -10.86
C LEU A 377 -33.70 -37.24 -9.79
N LEU A 378 -33.52 -37.70 -8.55
CA LEU A 378 -34.33 -37.34 -7.40
C LEU A 378 -33.76 -36.14 -6.67
N ALA A 379 -32.44 -36.08 -6.53
CA ALA A 379 -31.72 -34.98 -5.91
C ALA A 379 -30.43 -34.69 -6.64
N LYS A 380 -30.13 -33.42 -6.87
CA LYS A 380 -28.84 -32.96 -7.39
C LYS A 380 -27.85 -32.88 -6.24
N GLY A 381 -26.62 -33.38 -6.47
CA GLY A 381 -25.53 -33.20 -5.55
C GLY A 381 -24.89 -31.78 -5.73
N VAL A 382 -24.53 -31.15 -4.62
CA VAL A 382 -23.79 -29.91 -4.59
C VAL A 382 -22.49 -30.14 -3.81
N THR A 383 -21.38 -29.74 -4.37
CA THR A 383 -20.09 -29.72 -3.70
C THR A 383 -19.65 -28.27 -3.57
N ARG A 384 -19.39 -27.81 -2.37
CA ARG A 384 -18.80 -26.50 -2.09
C ARG A 384 -17.37 -26.68 -1.63
N ILE A 385 -16.46 -25.89 -2.22
CA ILE A 385 -15.07 -25.81 -1.79
C ILE A 385 -14.85 -24.36 -1.33
N TYR A 386 -14.61 -24.20 -0.05
CA TYR A 386 -14.38 -22.90 0.58
C TYR A 386 -12.95 -22.79 1.09
N PHE A 387 -12.31 -21.68 0.80
CA PHE A 387 -11.01 -21.31 1.34
C PHE A 387 -10.91 -19.80 1.48
N GLN A 388 -10.43 -19.34 2.62
CA GLN A 388 -10.00 -17.97 2.82
C GLN A 388 -8.63 -17.99 3.49
N ALA A 389 -7.64 -17.27 2.93
CA ALA A 389 -6.33 -17.17 3.53
C ALA A 389 -6.44 -16.65 4.98
N ASN A 390 -5.79 -17.35 5.91
CA ASN A 390 -5.80 -16.96 7.32
C ASN A 390 -5.24 -15.54 7.49
N VAL A 391 -5.99 -14.65 8.13
CA VAL A 391 -5.62 -13.24 8.28
C VAL A 391 -4.30 -13.02 9.02
N TRP A 392 -3.99 -13.86 10.01
CA TRP A 392 -2.75 -13.73 10.78
C TRP A 392 -1.53 -14.15 9.96
N ILE A 393 -1.63 -15.22 9.18
CA ILE A 393 -0.58 -15.65 8.25
C ILE A 393 -0.39 -14.59 7.18
N PHE A 394 -1.48 -14.08 6.61
CA PHE A 394 -1.44 -12.98 5.64
C PHE A 394 -0.77 -11.74 6.23
N ALA A 395 -1.18 -11.30 7.42
CA ALA A 395 -0.63 -10.12 8.09
C ALA A 395 0.87 -10.26 8.36
N VAL A 396 1.32 -11.42 8.88
CA VAL A 396 2.73 -11.68 9.13
C VAL A 396 3.53 -11.62 7.84
N LEU A 397 3.06 -12.24 6.76
CA LEU A 397 3.75 -12.20 5.45
C LEU A 397 3.83 -10.77 4.90
N VAL A 398 2.76 -10.00 5.03
CA VAL A 398 2.71 -8.59 4.60
C VAL A 398 3.67 -7.73 5.42
N ILE A 399 3.71 -7.87 6.74
CA ILE A 399 4.62 -7.14 7.64
C ILE A 399 6.09 -7.49 7.32
N LEU A 400 6.38 -8.78 7.10
CA LEU A 400 7.71 -9.23 6.67
C LEU A 400 8.10 -8.61 5.33
N LEU A 401 7.20 -8.58 4.37
CA LEU A 401 7.43 -7.97 3.07
C LEU A 401 7.75 -6.47 3.19
N GLY A 402 6.96 -5.74 3.99
CA GLY A 402 7.22 -4.33 4.29
C GLY A 402 8.59 -4.09 4.90
N SER A 403 8.98 -4.94 5.86
CA SER A 403 10.29 -4.89 6.52
C SER A 403 11.43 -5.16 5.53
N ILE A 404 11.29 -6.17 4.68
CA ILE A 404 12.27 -6.51 3.63
C ILE A 404 12.42 -5.36 2.64
N TRP A 405 11.33 -4.72 2.24
CA TRP A 405 11.40 -3.53 1.39
C TRP A 405 12.05 -2.34 2.10
N GLY A 406 11.88 -2.21 3.42
CA GLY A 406 12.60 -1.22 4.21
C GLY A 406 14.12 -1.37 4.07
N ILE A 407 14.63 -2.59 4.17
CA ILE A 407 16.05 -2.93 3.93
C ILE A 407 16.44 -2.60 2.47
N GLY A 408 15.58 -2.96 1.51
CA GLY A 408 15.79 -2.74 0.09
C GLY A 408 15.96 -1.28 -0.31
N LYS A 409 15.20 -0.39 0.33
CA LYS A 409 15.31 1.06 0.09
C LYS A 409 16.73 1.59 0.31
N ALA A 410 17.43 1.10 1.32
CA ALA A 410 18.82 1.48 1.57
C ALA A 410 19.78 0.78 0.61
N ALA A 411 19.56 -0.51 0.33
CA ALA A 411 20.43 -1.29 -0.55
C ALA A 411 20.47 -0.74 -1.98
N VAL A 412 19.33 -0.29 -2.52
CA VAL A 412 19.28 0.35 -3.85
C VAL A 412 20.14 1.62 -3.86
N TYR A 413 19.99 2.48 -2.84
CA TYR A 413 20.76 3.73 -2.79
C TYR A 413 22.27 3.50 -2.58
N LYS A 414 22.67 2.38 -1.96
CA LYS A 414 24.09 2.04 -1.80
C LYS A 414 24.77 1.70 -3.12
N HIS A 415 24.03 1.20 -4.12
CA HIS A 415 24.59 0.98 -5.47
C HIS A 415 25.01 2.28 -6.17
N ILE A 416 24.35 3.42 -5.86
CA ILE A 416 24.54 4.67 -6.60
C ILE A 416 25.99 5.17 -6.47
N PRO A 417 26.59 5.35 -5.28
CA PRO A 417 27.98 5.78 -5.16
C PRO A 417 29.00 4.76 -5.70
N ASP A 418 28.66 3.47 -5.72
CA ASP A 418 29.55 2.42 -6.24
C ASP A 418 29.69 2.53 -7.77
N TYR A 419 28.64 2.95 -8.48
CA TYR A 419 28.63 3.03 -9.95
C TYR A 419 28.69 4.46 -10.50
N PHE A 420 28.29 5.46 -9.71
CA PHE A 420 28.20 6.87 -10.09
C PHE A 420 28.79 7.79 -9.00
N PRO A 421 30.10 7.65 -8.65
CA PRO A 421 30.68 8.36 -7.50
C PRO A 421 30.66 9.90 -7.65
N GLU A 422 30.69 10.42 -8.89
CA GLU A 422 30.68 11.86 -9.17
C GLU A 422 29.26 12.44 -9.32
N GLU A 423 28.24 11.59 -9.51
CA GLU A 423 26.88 11.99 -9.83
C GLU A 423 25.84 11.46 -8.83
N VAL A 424 26.27 11.10 -7.62
CA VAL A 424 25.43 10.46 -6.59
C VAL A 424 24.13 11.20 -6.33
N GLY A 425 24.17 12.53 -6.23
CA GLY A 425 22.97 13.34 -5.96
C GLY A 425 21.98 13.33 -7.12
N VAL A 426 22.47 13.45 -8.34
CA VAL A 426 21.64 13.49 -9.55
C VAL A 426 21.02 12.13 -9.81
N VAL A 427 21.83 11.07 -9.81
CA VAL A 427 21.34 9.70 -10.01
C VAL A 427 20.39 9.28 -8.89
N GLY A 428 20.71 9.64 -7.64
CA GLY A 428 19.82 9.38 -6.50
C GLY A 428 18.46 10.09 -6.65
N GLY A 429 18.46 11.33 -7.15
CA GLY A 429 17.23 12.06 -7.47
C GLY A 429 16.39 11.36 -8.55
N MET A 430 17.03 10.92 -9.64
CA MET A 430 16.37 10.20 -10.74
C MET A 430 15.80 8.86 -10.28
N VAL A 431 16.59 8.07 -9.56
CA VAL A 431 16.14 6.80 -8.96
C VAL A 431 14.98 7.06 -7.99
N GLY A 432 15.03 8.17 -7.25
CA GLY A 432 13.96 8.60 -6.36
C GLY A 432 12.66 8.95 -7.08
N VAL A 433 12.73 9.61 -8.24
CA VAL A 433 11.56 9.90 -9.10
C VAL A 433 10.99 8.62 -9.69
N LEU A 434 11.83 7.81 -10.35
CA LEU A 434 11.40 6.54 -10.96
C LEU A 434 10.79 5.60 -9.94
N GLY A 435 11.40 5.50 -8.75
CA GLY A 435 10.86 4.70 -7.67
C GLY A 435 9.55 5.25 -7.13
N GLY A 436 9.44 6.57 -6.99
CA GLY A 436 8.20 7.20 -6.53
C GLY A 436 7.02 6.97 -7.47
N LEU A 437 7.27 6.92 -8.79
CA LEU A 437 6.24 6.62 -9.80
C LEU A 437 5.61 5.23 -9.59
N GLY A 438 6.29 4.29 -8.92
CA GLY A 438 5.66 3.02 -8.53
C GLY A 438 4.45 3.22 -7.63
N GLY A 439 4.52 4.17 -6.70
CA GLY A 439 3.38 4.51 -5.86
C GLY A 439 2.24 5.23 -6.58
N PHE A 440 2.49 5.75 -7.79
CA PHE A 440 1.43 6.25 -8.69
C PHE A 440 0.82 5.13 -9.51
N PHE A 441 1.63 4.38 -10.24
CA PHE A 441 1.13 3.36 -11.17
C PHE A 441 0.50 2.16 -10.47
N CYS A 442 1.08 1.69 -9.35
CA CYS A 442 0.61 0.46 -8.73
C CYS A 442 -0.83 0.53 -8.21
N PRO A 443 -1.31 1.58 -7.48
CA PRO A 443 -2.71 1.64 -7.06
C PRO A 443 -3.68 1.66 -8.24
N ILE A 444 -3.32 2.33 -9.34
CA ILE A 444 -4.10 2.37 -10.58
C ILE A 444 -4.17 0.98 -11.20
N ILE A 445 -3.03 0.31 -11.34
CA ILE A 445 -2.96 -1.07 -11.85
C ILE A 445 -3.78 -2.01 -10.95
N PHE A 446 -3.70 -1.87 -9.63
CA PHE A 446 -4.49 -2.67 -8.69
C PHE A 446 -5.98 -2.45 -8.88
N GLY A 447 -6.42 -1.20 -9.11
CA GLY A 447 -7.81 -0.86 -9.41
C GLY A 447 -8.31 -1.56 -10.68
N TYR A 448 -7.57 -1.43 -11.79
CA TYR A 448 -7.91 -2.11 -13.05
C TYR A 448 -7.89 -3.64 -12.95
N LEU A 449 -6.91 -4.20 -12.23
CA LEU A 449 -6.83 -5.64 -12.01
C LEU A 449 -8.03 -6.13 -11.17
N LEU A 450 -8.40 -5.39 -10.13
CA LEU A 450 -9.55 -5.72 -9.30
C LEU A 450 -10.86 -5.65 -10.10
N GLU A 451 -11.05 -4.58 -10.86
CA GLU A 451 -12.23 -4.41 -11.72
C GLU A 451 -12.35 -5.53 -12.75
N GLY A 452 -11.23 -5.88 -13.42
CA GLY A 452 -11.22 -6.89 -14.48
C GLY A 452 -11.29 -8.33 -13.99
N THR A 453 -10.77 -8.62 -12.79
CA THR A 453 -10.68 -10.01 -12.27
C THR A 453 -11.68 -10.30 -11.14
N GLY A 454 -12.21 -9.28 -10.49
CA GLY A 454 -12.99 -9.42 -9.25
C GLY A 454 -12.18 -9.91 -8.04
N LEU A 455 -10.84 -10.04 -8.17
CA LEU A 455 -9.98 -10.63 -7.15
C LEU A 455 -9.05 -9.60 -6.54
N TYR A 456 -9.19 -9.32 -5.25
CA TYR A 456 -8.25 -8.45 -4.52
C TYR A 456 -6.81 -8.97 -4.55
N THR A 457 -6.62 -10.30 -4.64
CA THR A 457 -5.29 -10.93 -4.69
C THR A 457 -4.56 -10.72 -6.00
N SER A 458 -5.21 -10.19 -7.04
CA SER A 458 -4.58 -9.85 -8.32
C SER A 458 -3.42 -8.85 -8.16
N CYS A 459 -3.45 -7.99 -7.16
CA CYS A 459 -2.32 -7.11 -6.83
C CYS A 459 -1.07 -7.90 -6.42
N TRP A 460 -1.21 -9.04 -5.74
CA TRP A 460 -0.09 -9.91 -5.36
C TRP A 460 0.46 -10.70 -6.54
N MET A 461 -0.40 -11.08 -7.51
CA MET A 461 0.04 -11.67 -8.78
C MET A 461 0.94 -10.69 -9.55
N PHE A 462 0.51 -9.42 -9.64
CA PHE A 462 1.33 -8.36 -10.23
C PHE A 462 2.66 -8.19 -9.49
N MET A 463 2.63 -8.19 -8.15
CA MET A 463 3.84 -8.08 -7.33
C MET A 463 4.81 -9.24 -7.50
N PHE A 464 4.28 -10.46 -7.60
CA PHE A 464 5.08 -11.64 -7.90
C PHE A 464 5.82 -11.49 -9.23
N ILE A 465 5.10 -11.12 -10.30
CA ILE A 465 5.69 -10.91 -11.63
C ILE A 465 6.75 -9.81 -11.59
N LEU A 466 6.43 -8.66 -10.96
CA LEU A 466 7.34 -7.53 -10.87
C LEU A 466 8.62 -7.88 -10.09
N SER A 467 8.49 -8.55 -8.95
CA SER A 467 9.62 -8.98 -8.14
C SER A 467 10.49 -9.99 -8.87
N PHE A 468 9.86 -10.94 -9.57
CA PHE A 468 10.55 -11.94 -10.39
C PHE A 468 11.31 -11.29 -11.56
N VAL A 469 10.70 -10.35 -12.27
CA VAL A 469 11.37 -9.58 -13.34
C VAL A 469 12.55 -8.80 -12.81
N CYS A 470 12.40 -8.14 -11.64
CA CYS A 470 13.52 -7.46 -10.97
C CYS A 470 14.65 -8.43 -10.65
N LEU A 471 14.34 -9.62 -10.13
CA LEU A 471 15.32 -10.65 -9.77
C LEU A 471 16.08 -11.16 -11.01
N VAL A 472 15.37 -11.45 -12.09
CA VAL A 472 15.97 -11.86 -13.37
C VAL A 472 16.87 -10.75 -13.93
N TRP A 473 16.41 -9.51 -13.89
CA TRP A 473 17.21 -8.36 -14.37
C TRP A 473 18.43 -8.08 -13.50
N MET A 474 18.36 -8.40 -12.21
CA MET A 474 19.53 -8.31 -11.32
C MET A 474 20.58 -9.40 -11.63
N HIS A 475 20.15 -10.56 -12.12
CA HIS A 475 21.03 -11.67 -12.46
C HIS A 475 21.83 -11.39 -13.76
N ARG A 476 21.20 -10.76 -14.74
CA ARG A 476 21.83 -10.28 -15.98
C ARG A 476 22.65 -8.99 -15.78
#